data_cd25187d74e6c75066f90a59a16c7585
#
_entry.id   cd25187d74e6c75066f90a59a16c7585
#
_cell.length_a   1.000
_cell.length_b   1.000
_cell.length_c   1.000
_cell.angle_alpha   90.00
_cell.angle_beta   90.00
_cell.angle_gamma   90.00
#
_symmetry.space_group_name_H-M   'P 1'
#
loop_
_entity.id
_entity.type
_entity.pdbx_description
1 polymer ?
#
loop_
_entity_poly.entity_id
_entity_poly.type
_entity_poly.pdbx_seq_one_letter_code
_entity_poly.pdbx_strand_id
1 'polypeptide(L)'
;ERAMQSRVERIVTIAYLSLVKIDRALSRNLADFEAYWVALQDIKALAFDHNLIIKEALVYIRQYVEINPSALFDLLPRKFTASQLRTLYELIYGKPIDVRNFHKKIAMMEYVVPLEEKQQGVAHRAARYYRFDKKIYNKVRR
;
A
#
# COMPACT_ATOMS: atom_id res chain seq x y z
N GLU A 1 -9.77 -50.61 -16.68
CA GLU A 1 -9.03 -49.39 -16.34
C GLU A 1 -9.56 -48.82 -15.01
N ARG A 2 -8.93 -49.18 -13.91
CA ARG A 2 -9.22 -48.58 -12.60
C ARG A 2 -8.62 -47.18 -12.57
N ALA A 3 -9.43 -46.16 -12.65
CA ALA A 3 -9.04 -44.80 -12.36
C ALA A 3 -8.41 -44.77 -10.96
N MET A 4 -7.14 -44.49 -10.90
CA MET A 4 -6.41 -44.20 -9.67
C MET A 4 -7.00 -42.88 -9.14
N GLN A 5 -7.98 -42.97 -8.26
CA GLN A 5 -8.40 -41.83 -7.43
C GLN A 5 -7.19 -41.52 -6.54
N SER A 6 -6.37 -40.55 -6.96
CA SER A 6 -5.37 -39.98 -6.10
C SER A 6 -6.13 -39.37 -4.90
N ARG A 7 -5.99 -39.97 -3.72
CA ARG A 7 -6.40 -39.32 -2.47
C ARG A 7 -5.53 -38.06 -2.36
N VAL A 8 -6.05 -36.95 -2.85
CA VAL A 8 -5.44 -35.64 -2.59
C VAL A 8 -5.64 -35.41 -1.10
N GLU A 9 -4.57 -35.51 -0.33
CA GLU A 9 -4.57 -35.15 1.06
C GLU A 9 -4.98 -33.66 1.17
N ARG A 10 -5.73 -33.31 2.21
CA ARG A 10 -6.18 -31.95 2.44
C ARG A 10 -4.95 -31.07 2.65
N ILE A 11 -4.72 -30.14 1.72
CA ILE A 11 -3.65 -29.14 1.81
C ILE A 11 -4.21 -27.92 2.55
N VAL A 12 -3.50 -27.47 3.58
CA VAL A 12 -3.82 -26.22 4.30
C VAL A 12 -2.69 -25.23 4.01
N THR A 13 -3.04 -24.08 3.44
CA THR A 13 -2.11 -23.00 3.17
C THR A 13 -2.32 -21.86 4.17
N ILE A 14 -1.23 -21.38 4.78
CA ILE A 14 -1.24 -20.19 5.62
C ILE A 14 -0.51 -19.09 4.86
N ALA A 15 -1.23 -18.02 4.49
CA ALA A 15 -0.67 -16.87 3.81
C ALA A 15 -0.40 -15.72 4.80
N TYR A 16 0.79 -15.13 4.71
CA TYR A 16 1.17 -13.95 5.47
C TYR A 16 1.17 -12.73 4.57
N LEU A 17 0.58 -11.63 5.04
CA LEU A 17 0.55 -10.36 4.34
C LEU A 17 1.38 -9.33 5.09
N SER A 18 2.26 -8.62 4.38
CA SER A 18 3.04 -7.51 4.92
C SER A 18 3.00 -6.31 3.98
N LEU A 19 2.75 -5.12 4.52
CA LEU A 19 2.88 -3.86 3.81
C LEU A 19 4.25 -3.26 4.11
N VAL A 20 5.10 -3.17 3.11
CA VAL A 20 6.47 -2.69 3.26
C VAL A 20 6.78 -1.60 2.24
N LYS A 21 7.64 -0.67 2.64
CA LYS A 21 8.21 0.31 1.72
C LYS A 21 9.38 -0.33 0.98
N ILE A 22 9.29 -0.38 -0.35
CA ILE A 22 10.38 -0.92 -1.17
C ILE A 22 11.52 0.09 -1.18
N ASP A 23 12.70 -0.32 -0.75
CA ASP A 23 13.94 0.41 -0.87
C ASP A 23 15.03 -0.40 -1.56
N ARG A 24 16.20 0.20 -1.80
CA ARG A 24 17.32 -0.46 -2.48
C ARG A 24 17.93 -1.61 -1.68
N ALA A 25 17.90 -1.53 -0.35
CA ALA A 25 18.44 -2.59 0.51
C ALA A 25 17.53 -3.82 0.46
N LEU A 26 16.23 -3.64 0.59
CA LEU A 26 15.24 -4.71 0.50
C LEU A 26 15.28 -5.38 -0.89
N SER A 27 15.39 -4.60 -1.97
CA SER A 27 15.47 -5.15 -3.33
C SER A 27 16.74 -5.96 -3.55
N ARG A 28 17.89 -5.58 -2.98
CA ARG A 28 19.13 -6.35 -3.04
C ARG A 28 19.01 -7.67 -2.27
N ASN A 29 18.49 -7.63 -1.06
CA ASN A 29 18.30 -8.83 -0.24
C ASN A 29 17.39 -9.85 -0.93
N LEU A 30 16.35 -9.40 -1.65
CA LEU A 30 15.48 -10.30 -2.41
C LEU A 30 16.21 -10.99 -3.56
N ALA A 31 17.14 -10.31 -4.24
CA ALA A 31 17.91 -10.89 -5.32
C ALA A 31 18.77 -12.09 -4.86
N ASP A 32 19.27 -12.08 -3.62
CA ASP A 32 20.03 -13.19 -3.04
C ASP A 32 19.17 -14.47 -2.88
N PHE A 33 17.86 -14.34 -2.90
CA PHE A 33 16.88 -15.44 -2.85
C PHE A 33 16.18 -15.68 -4.18
N GLU A 34 16.71 -15.19 -5.30
CA GLU A 34 16.09 -15.26 -6.63
C GLU A 34 14.65 -14.67 -6.65
N ALA A 35 14.36 -13.74 -5.74
CA ALA A 35 13.07 -13.11 -5.60
C ALA A 35 13.09 -11.68 -6.16
N TYR A 36 11.97 -11.23 -6.69
CA TYR A 36 11.85 -9.90 -7.25
C TYR A 36 10.44 -9.32 -7.06
N TRP A 37 10.34 -8.02 -7.13
CA TRP A 37 9.07 -7.31 -7.05
C TRP A 37 8.32 -7.39 -8.37
N VAL A 38 7.03 -7.72 -8.30
CA VAL A 38 6.13 -7.74 -9.45
C VAL A 38 4.99 -6.77 -9.21
N ALA A 39 4.69 -5.93 -10.18
CA ALA A 39 3.52 -5.07 -10.09
C ALA A 39 2.23 -5.92 -10.18
N LEU A 40 1.20 -5.55 -9.43
CA LEU A 40 -0.03 -6.35 -9.34
C LEU A 40 -0.68 -6.63 -10.70
N GLN A 41 -0.64 -5.66 -11.62
CA GLN A 41 -1.17 -5.81 -12.98
C GLN A 41 -0.36 -6.77 -13.86
N ASP A 42 0.89 -7.05 -13.50
CA ASP A 42 1.80 -7.90 -14.27
C ASP A 42 1.81 -9.35 -13.75
N ILE A 43 1.05 -9.63 -12.69
CA ILE A 43 0.92 -10.98 -12.13
C ILE A 43 0.15 -11.85 -13.12
N LYS A 44 0.83 -12.86 -13.64
CA LYS A 44 0.25 -13.88 -14.54
C LYS A 44 -0.52 -14.94 -13.75
N ALA A 45 -1.03 -15.95 -14.45
CA ALA A 45 -1.63 -17.11 -13.80
C ALA A 45 -0.58 -17.82 -12.93
N LEU A 46 -0.88 -17.98 -11.67
CA LEU A 46 -0.08 -18.70 -10.68
C LEU A 46 -0.64 -20.11 -10.50
N ALA A 47 0.17 -21.01 -9.94
CA ALA A 47 -0.26 -22.36 -9.62
C ALA A 47 -1.37 -22.35 -8.55
N PHE A 48 -2.21 -23.36 -8.60
CA PHE A 48 -3.30 -23.60 -7.65
C PHE A 48 -4.23 -22.37 -7.47
N ASP A 49 -4.50 -22.02 -6.23
CA ASP A 49 -5.38 -20.92 -5.82
C ASP A 49 -4.63 -19.61 -5.47
N HIS A 50 -3.34 -19.51 -5.78
CA HIS A 50 -2.51 -18.36 -5.39
C HIS A 50 -3.03 -17.03 -5.93
N ASN A 51 -3.63 -16.99 -7.14
CA ASN A 51 -4.27 -15.77 -7.64
C ASN A 51 -5.49 -15.37 -6.79
N LEU A 52 -6.23 -16.34 -6.24
CA LEU A 52 -7.34 -16.07 -5.33
C LEU A 52 -6.81 -15.52 -3.99
N ILE A 53 -5.77 -16.12 -3.44
CA ILE A 53 -5.12 -15.64 -2.21
C ILE A 53 -4.69 -14.17 -2.36
N ILE A 54 -4.09 -13.78 -3.50
CA ILE A 54 -3.70 -12.39 -3.77
C ILE A 54 -4.93 -11.47 -3.82
N LYS A 55 -6.02 -11.88 -4.47
CA LYS A 55 -7.26 -11.09 -4.51
C LYS A 55 -7.84 -10.86 -3.12
N GLU A 56 -7.92 -11.90 -2.32
CA GLU A 56 -8.40 -11.81 -0.92
C GLU A 56 -7.47 -10.93 -0.07
N ALA A 57 -6.16 -11.03 -0.25
CA ALA A 57 -5.19 -10.16 0.41
C ALA A 57 -5.42 -8.68 0.09
N LEU A 58 -5.73 -8.33 -1.17
CA LEU A 58 -6.06 -6.95 -1.56
C LEU A 58 -7.35 -6.45 -0.92
N VAL A 59 -8.37 -7.30 -0.81
CA VAL A 59 -9.61 -6.97 -0.09
C VAL A 59 -9.29 -6.70 1.38
N TYR A 60 -8.51 -7.57 2.02
CA TYR A 60 -8.10 -7.41 3.41
C TYR A 60 -7.29 -6.13 3.63
N ILE A 61 -6.34 -5.78 2.74
CA ILE A 61 -5.58 -4.53 2.83
C ILE A 61 -6.51 -3.33 2.85
N ARG A 62 -7.50 -3.28 1.96
CA ARG A 62 -8.46 -2.16 1.89
C ARG A 62 -9.24 -2.02 3.19
N GLN A 63 -9.78 -3.10 3.71
CA GLN A 63 -10.50 -3.11 4.98
C GLN A 63 -9.59 -2.70 6.15
N TYR A 64 -8.36 -3.23 6.18
CA TYR A 64 -7.38 -2.91 7.22
C TYR A 64 -7.03 -1.41 7.22
N VAL A 65 -6.82 -0.82 6.05
CA VAL A 65 -6.51 0.61 5.90
C VAL A 65 -7.71 1.50 6.27
N GLU A 66 -8.95 1.08 6.01
CA GLU A 66 -10.14 1.79 6.45
C GLU A 66 -10.24 1.85 7.98
N ILE A 67 -9.94 0.74 8.64
CA ILE A 67 -9.91 0.65 10.10
C ILE A 67 -8.66 1.31 10.67
N ASN A 68 -7.50 1.19 10.01
CA ASN A 68 -6.20 1.67 10.47
C ASN A 68 -5.51 2.58 9.44
N PRO A 69 -6.03 3.80 9.19
CA PRO A 69 -5.44 4.72 8.21
C PRO A 69 -3.98 5.08 8.48
N SER A 70 -3.52 4.98 9.74
CA SER A 70 -2.12 5.23 10.11
C SER A 70 -1.13 4.31 9.39
N ALA A 71 -1.52 3.09 9.03
CA ALA A 71 -0.67 2.15 8.31
C ALA A 71 -0.19 2.67 6.94
N LEU A 72 -0.94 3.57 6.30
CA LEU A 72 -0.55 4.21 5.05
C LEU A 72 0.65 5.13 5.22
N PHE A 73 0.75 5.81 6.35
CA PHE A 73 1.82 6.78 6.58
C PHE A 73 3.17 6.12 6.85
N ASP A 74 3.20 4.85 7.27
CA ASP A 74 4.42 4.07 7.41
C ASP A 74 5.04 3.74 6.03
N LEU A 75 4.24 3.73 4.96
CA LEU A 75 4.67 3.53 3.59
C LEU A 75 5.21 4.82 2.93
N LEU A 76 4.95 5.98 3.51
CA LEU A 76 5.37 7.27 3.00
C LEU A 76 6.70 7.72 3.62
N PRO A 77 7.44 8.64 2.96
CA PRO A 77 8.54 9.34 3.62
C PRO A 77 8.01 10.17 4.80
N ARG A 78 8.89 10.52 5.74
CA ARG A 78 8.53 11.38 6.89
C ARG A 78 7.90 12.71 6.49
N LYS A 79 8.33 13.27 5.35
CA LYS A 79 7.75 14.42 4.68
C LYS A 79 7.25 13.96 3.31
N PHE A 80 6.00 14.19 3.01
CA PHE A 80 5.37 13.74 1.77
C PHE A 80 4.49 14.85 1.17
N THR A 81 4.24 14.77 -0.13
CA THR A 81 3.32 15.67 -0.83
C THR A 81 1.90 15.09 -0.87
N ALA A 82 0.92 15.95 -1.11
CA ALA A 82 -0.47 15.51 -1.34
C ALA A 82 -0.56 14.51 -2.50
N SER A 83 0.25 14.68 -3.55
CA SER A 83 0.31 13.76 -4.69
C SER A 83 0.80 12.37 -4.27
N GLN A 84 1.86 12.28 -3.48
CA GLN A 84 2.36 10.98 -3.00
C GLN A 84 1.32 10.24 -2.14
N LEU A 85 0.63 10.95 -1.24
CA LEU A 85 -0.44 10.36 -0.45
C LEU A 85 -1.61 9.93 -1.35
N ARG A 86 -2.01 10.74 -2.34
CA ARG A 86 -3.07 10.41 -3.29
C ARG A 86 -2.73 9.14 -4.08
N THR A 87 -1.52 9.08 -4.64
CA THR A 87 -1.06 7.90 -5.40
C THR A 87 -1.13 6.63 -4.54
N LEU A 88 -0.76 6.71 -3.26
CA LEU A 88 -0.85 5.57 -2.36
C LEU A 88 -2.31 5.12 -2.15
N TYR A 89 -3.25 6.06 -1.98
CA TYR A 89 -4.68 5.75 -1.94
C TYR A 89 -5.17 5.12 -3.26
N GLU A 90 -4.76 5.67 -4.41
CA GLU A 90 -5.12 5.14 -5.73
C GLU A 90 -4.64 3.70 -5.92
N LEU A 91 -3.41 3.39 -5.49
CA LEU A 91 -2.85 2.04 -5.54
C LEU A 91 -3.66 1.04 -4.69
N ILE A 92 -4.02 1.42 -3.46
CA ILE A 92 -4.75 0.54 -2.54
C ILE A 92 -6.18 0.30 -3.01
N TYR A 93 -6.87 1.36 -3.42
CA TYR A 93 -8.27 1.24 -3.84
C TYR A 93 -8.43 0.82 -5.31
N GLY A 94 -7.35 0.80 -6.10
CA GLY A 94 -7.35 0.38 -7.51
C GLY A 94 -8.16 1.30 -8.41
N LYS A 95 -8.33 2.58 -8.05
CA LYS A 95 -9.10 3.57 -8.81
C LYS A 95 -8.49 4.96 -8.70
N PRO A 96 -8.58 5.78 -9.77
CA PRO A 96 -8.11 7.17 -9.74
C PRO A 96 -8.95 8.00 -8.76
N ILE A 97 -8.30 8.98 -8.15
CA ILE A 97 -8.93 9.90 -7.20
C ILE A 97 -8.79 11.32 -7.74
N ASP A 98 -9.92 12.03 -7.82
CA ASP A 98 -9.93 13.42 -8.23
C ASP A 98 -9.07 14.29 -7.31
N VAL A 99 -8.19 15.10 -7.91
CA VAL A 99 -7.20 15.91 -7.19
C VAL A 99 -7.87 16.90 -6.24
N ARG A 100 -8.93 17.58 -6.68
CA ARG A 100 -9.62 18.61 -5.90
C ARG A 100 -10.31 17.99 -4.69
N ASN A 101 -11.00 16.87 -4.89
CA ASN A 101 -11.68 16.16 -3.81
C ASN A 101 -10.66 15.57 -2.83
N PHE A 102 -9.50 15.13 -3.32
CA PHE A 102 -8.44 14.63 -2.43
C PHE A 102 -7.85 15.74 -1.57
N HIS A 103 -7.64 16.95 -2.11
CA HIS A 103 -7.20 18.08 -1.30
C HIS A 103 -8.21 18.46 -0.20
N LYS A 104 -9.52 18.39 -0.49
CA LYS A 104 -10.57 18.57 0.54
C LYS A 104 -10.46 17.49 1.63
N LYS A 105 -10.25 16.22 1.22
CA LYS A 105 -10.06 15.11 2.14
C LYS A 105 -8.85 15.32 3.05
N ILE A 106 -7.68 15.73 2.50
CA ILE A 106 -6.49 16.05 3.29
C ILE A 106 -6.76 17.16 4.31
N ALA A 107 -7.47 18.22 3.91
CA ALA A 107 -7.81 19.34 4.81
C ALA A 107 -8.66 18.93 6.02
N MET A 108 -9.41 17.83 5.91
CA MET A 108 -10.19 17.26 7.02
C MET A 108 -9.38 16.30 7.90
N MET A 109 -8.17 15.92 7.47
CA MET A 109 -7.28 15.04 8.23
C MET A 109 -6.39 15.86 9.17
N GLU A 110 -6.85 16.18 10.37
CA GLU A 110 -6.11 17.00 11.35
C GLU A 110 -4.69 16.47 11.63
N TYR A 111 -4.51 15.15 11.53
CA TYR A 111 -3.22 14.46 11.73
C TYR A 111 -2.29 14.54 10.52
N VAL A 112 -2.72 15.12 9.40
CA VAL A 112 -1.89 15.42 8.22
C VAL A 112 -1.51 16.90 8.26
N VAL A 113 -0.42 17.19 8.94
CA VAL A 113 0.00 18.56 9.24
C VAL A 113 0.79 19.15 8.07
N PRO A 114 0.37 20.29 7.50
CA PRO A 114 1.13 20.99 6.47
C PRO A 114 2.43 21.57 7.04
N LEU A 115 3.49 21.54 6.23
CA LEU A 115 4.79 22.15 6.53
C LEU A 115 4.94 23.45 5.73
N GLU A 116 5.75 24.38 6.23
CA GLU A 116 6.14 25.57 5.47
C GLU A 116 7.06 25.24 4.27
N GLU A 117 7.69 24.07 4.32
CA GLU A 117 8.57 23.60 3.26
C GLU A 117 7.79 23.20 2.00
N LYS A 118 8.39 23.51 0.85
CA LYS A 118 7.92 23.11 -0.48
C LYS A 118 9.01 22.36 -1.22
N GLN A 119 8.61 21.61 -2.24
CA GLN A 119 9.56 20.95 -3.14
C GLN A 119 10.51 21.99 -3.76
N GLN A 120 11.78 21.61 -3.91
CA GLN A 120 12.80 22.41 -4.59
C GLN A 120 13.27 21.69 -5.86
N GLY A 121 13.78 22.45 -6.84
CA GLY A 121 14.34 21.88 -8.05
C GLY A 121 13.34 21.22 -9.00
N VAL A 122 12.05 21.58 -8.94
CA VAL A 122 10.99 21.04 -9.81
C VAL A 122 10.61 22.06 -10.87
N ALA A 123 10.38 21.59 -12.12
CA ALA A 123 10.01 22.43 -13.25
C ALA A 123 8.55 22.96 -13.21
N HIS A 124 7.72 22.44 -12.29
CA HIS A 124 6.33 22.82 -12.09
C HIS A 124 6.12 23.51 -10.75
N ARG A 125 4.91 23.99 -10.47
CA ARG A 125 4.59 24.63 -9.18
C ARG A 125 4.98 23.72 -8.01
N ALA A 126 5.89 24.20 -7.15
CA ALA A 126 6.40 23.47 -6.01
C ALA A 126 5.27 23.03 -5.07
N ALA A 127 5.13 21.75 -4.84
CA ALA A 127 4.14 21.21 -3.93
C ALA A 127 4.57 21.41 -2.47
N ARG A 128 3.58 21.71 -1.60
CA ARG A 128 3.78 21.77 -0.16
C ARG A 128 4.02 20.38 0.39
N TYR A 129 4.91 20.27 1.38
CA TYR A 129 5.09 19.05 2.16
C TYR A 129 4.11 18.98 3.33
N TYR A 130 3.82 17.75 3.72
CA TYR A 130 3.02 17.37 4.88
C TYR A 130 3.78 16.36 5.72
N ARG A 131 3.42 16.24 6.98
CA ARG A 131 3.86 15.17 7.86
C ARG A 131 2.67 14.50 8.54
N PHE A 132 2.80 13.23 8.86
CA PHE A 132 1.85 12.55 9.73
C PHE A 132 2.17 12.83 11.20
N ASP A 133 1.18 13.24 11.97
CA ASP A 133 1.31 13.45 13.41
C ASP A 133 0.57 12.37 14.18
N LYS A 134 1.32 11.39 14.69
CA LYS A 134 0.78 10.25 15.43
C LYS A 134 0.10 10.66 16.74
N LYS A 135 0.54 11.76 17.38
CA LYS A 135 -0.07 12.24 18.62
C LYS A 135 -1.46 12.78 18.36
N ILE A 136 -1.62 13.62 17.32
CA ILE A 136 -2.92 14.13 16.88
C ILE A 136 -3.82 12.98 16.45
N TYR A 137 -3.32 12.05 15.64
CA TYR A 137 -4.06 10.88 15.19
C TYR A 137 -4.65 10.08 16.34
N ASN A 138 -3.84 9.76 17.35
CA ASN A 138 -4.28 8.99 18.53
C ASN A 138 -5.29 9.77 19.40
N LYS A 139 -5.27 11.12 19.37
CA LYS A 139 -6.21 11.96 20.09
C LYS A 139 -7.59 12.02 19.41
N VAL A 140 -7.60 12.16 18.08
CA VAL A 140 -8.84 12.25 17.28
C VAL A 140 -9.59 10.92 17.23
N ARG A 141 -8.89 9.80 17.44
CA ARG A 141 -9.44 8.45 17.34
C ARG A 141 -9.94 7.87 18.68
N ARG A 142 -9.81 8.59 19.78
CA ARG A 142 -10.40 8.26 21.07
C ARG A 142 -11.83 8.76 21.16
#